data_37963dfbff8a8019e934d3decff7f80c
#
_entry.id   37963dfbff8a8019e934d3decff7f80c
#
_cell.length_a   1.000
_cell.length_b   1.000
_cell.length_c   1.000
_cell.angle_alpha   90.00
_cell.angle_beta   90.00
_cell.angle_gamma   90.00
#
_symmetry.space_group_name_H-M   'P 1'
#
loop_
_entity.id
_entity.type
_entity.pdbx_description
1 polymer ?
#
loop_
_entity_poly.entity_id
_entity_poly.type
_entity_poly.pdbx_seq_one_letter_code
_entity_poly.pdbx_strand_id
1 'polypeptide(L)'
;MSLRLLALGAVAALPFTAHAADLPIPIVVAESFYGEVATAIGGDRVAVESVAISPDADPHDFAPPPSVARAVADAEIVIMNGLDYDHWMEQLLEASDGTNRVVLDVAALVGAEEGGNPHLWYDPDSVPALAGALTATLSAADPEGAAEYESRFKDYAESLEELNQKIASVRDHYAGTEVVASEPVFGLMAEALGLKVLGADFQHAIMNETVPAARAIADIEDDLRSGRARVLFYNSQVVDPLTERLLAVAEEANVPVVAVTESMPEGKTYVGWMLDQLDATAKALAATPAT
;
A
#
# COMPACT_ATOMS: atom_id res chain seq x y z
N MET A 1 -16.14 -63.94 -34.36
CA MET A 1 -16.24 -62.48 -34.70
C MET A 1 -17.14 -61.82 -33.66
N SER A 2 -16.57 -61.22 -32.64
CA SER A 2 -17.35 -60.62 -31.55
C SER A 2 -17.31 -59.08 -31.70
N LEU A 3 -18.47 -58.51 -31.97
CA LEU A 3 -18.69 -57.07 -32.07
C LEU A 3 -18.69 -56.46 -30.63
N ARG A 4 -17.72 -55.59 -30.33
CA ARG A 4 -17.74 -54.77 -29.11
C ARG A 4 -18.44 -53.44 -29.41
N LEU A 5 -19.61 -53.24 -28.81
CA LEU A 5 -20.26 -51.93 -28.78
C LEU A 5 -19.48 -51.01 -27.84
N LEU A 6 -18.97 -49.92 -28.38
CA LEU A 6 -18.48 -48.77 -27.58
C LEU A 6 -19.69 -47.91 -27.23
N ALA A 7 -20.00 -47.81 -25.93
CA ALA A 7 -20.95 -46.82 -25.41
C ALA A 7 -20.26 -45.49 -25.28
N LEU A 8 -20.64 -44.48 -26.10
CA LEU A 8 -20.28 -43.10 -25.94
C LEU A 8 -21.09 -42.51 -24.76
N GLY A 9 -20.44 -42.29 -23.63
CA GLY A 9 -21.03 -41.53 -22.53
C GLY A 9 -21.10 -40.04 -22.87
N ALA A 10 -22.30 -39.51 -23.05
CA ALA A 10 -22.52 -38.08 -23.15
C ALA A 10 -22.28 -37.43 -21.76
N VAL A 11 -21.21 -36.65 -21.61
CA VAL A 11 -21.01 -35.75 -20.45
C VAL A 11 -21.96 -34.59 -20.61
N ALA A 12 -23.03 -34.57 -19.83
CA ALA A 12 -23.93 -33.44 -19.73
C ALA A 12 -23.16 -32.29 -19.01
N ALA A 13 -22.79 -31.27 -19.76
CA ALA A 13 -22.34 -30.02 -19.20
C ALA A 13 -23.52 -29.36 -18.48
N LEU A 14 -23.50 -29.35 -17.15
CA LEU A 14 -24.44 -28.55 -16.36
C LEU A 14 -24.15 -27.08 -16.64
N PRO A 15 -25.16 -26.27 -16.98
CA PRO A 15 -24.94 -24.83 -17.10
C PRO A 15 -24.58 -24.26 -15.70
N PHE A 16 -23.39 -23.74 -15.57
CA PHE A 16 -23.05 -22.82 -14.47
C PHE A 16 -23.90 -21.59 -14.68
N THR A 17 -24.98 -21.43 -13.94
CA THR A 17 -25.68 -20.15 -13.84
C THR A 17 -24.80 -19.24 -13.00
N ALA A 18 -24.01 -18.40 -13.66
CA ALA A 18 -23.42 -17.25 -12.99
C ALA A 18 -24.58 -16.41 -12.44
N HIS A 19 -24.68 -16.31 -11.11
CA HIS A 19 -25.54 -15.29 -10.49
C HIS A 19 -24.88 -13.97 -10.79
N ALA A 20 -25.55 -13.09 -11.52
CA ALA A 20 -25.13 -11.70 -11.61
C ALA A 20 -25.20 -11.09 -10.20
N ALA A 21 -24.16 -10.38 -9.81
CA ALA A 21 -24.15 -9.67 -8.53
C ALA A 21 -25.27 -8.62 -8.51
N ASP A 22 -25.86 -8.43 -7.33
CA ASP A 22 -26.76 -7.28 -7.11
C ASP A 22 -25.93 -6.00 -7.13
N LEU A 23 -26.28 -5.05 -7.96
CA LEU A 23 -25.57 -3.76 -8.08
C LEU A 23 -26.19 -2.70 -7.15
N PRO A 24 -25.34 -1.79 -6.61
CA PRO A 24 -23.87 -1.77 -6.70
C PRO A 24 -23.22 -2.83 -5.80
N ILE A 25 -22.11 -3.42 -6.26
CA ILE A 25 -21.35 -4.42 -5.51
C ILE A 25 -20.71 -3.76 -4.27
N PRO A 26 -21.01 -4.23 -3.04
CA PRO A 26 -20.47 -3.64 -1.82
C PRO A 26 -19.01 -4.06 -1.62
N ILE A 27 -18.14 -3.04 -1.50
CA ILE A 27 -16.70 -3.20 -1.28
C ILE A 27 -16.32 -2.47 0.01
N VAL A 28 -15.66 -3.15 0.95
CA VAL A 28 -15.05 -2.53 2.12
C VAL A 28 -13.54 -2.54 1.95
N VAL A 29 -12.91 -1.41 2.26
CA VAL A 29 -11.49 -1.20 2.05
C VAL A 29 -10.86 -0.69 3.33
N ALA A 30 -9.77 -1.32 3.77
CA ALA A 30 -9.07 -0.92 4.98
C ALA A 30 -8.47 0.48 4.86
N GLU A 31 -7.76 0.79 3.76
CA GLU A 31 -7.08 2.06 3.55
C GLU A 31 -7.73 2.90 2.43
N SER A 32 -7.84 4.21 2.66
CA SER A 32 -8.52 5.14 1.76
C SER A 32 -7.92 5.19 0.35
N PHE A 33 -6.60 5.03 0.23
CA PHE A 33 -5.90 5.03 -1.06
C PHE A 33 -6.23 3.79 -1.90
N TYR A 34 -6.46 2.63 -1.30
CA TYR A 34 -7.00 1.46 -2.01
C TYR A 34 -8.49 1.64 -2.36
N GLY A 35 -9.24 2.41 -1.54
CA GLY A 35 -10.61 2.80 -1.85
C GLY A 35 -10.72 3.69 -3.09
N GLU A 36 -9.72 4.55 -3.33
CA GLU A 36 -9.62 5.31 -4.58
C GLU A 36 -9.50 4.37 -5.79
N VAL A 37 -8.61 3.35 -5.70
CA VAL A 37 -8.46 2.33 -6.76
C VAL A 37 -9.78 1.63 -7.02
N ALA A 38 -10.46 1.20 -5.95
CA ALA A 38 -11.74 0.50 -6.06
C ALA A 38 -12.81 1.37 -6.74
N THR A 39 -12.87 2.65 -6.38
CA THR A 39 -13.78 3.61 -6.99
C THR A 39 -13.45 3.88 -8.45
N ALA A 40 -12.17 4.05 -8.76
CA ALA A 40 -11.70 4.31 -10.12
C ALA A 40 -12.03 3.15 -11.07
N ILE A 41 -11.84 1.91 -10.64
CA ILE A 41 -12.10 0.71 -11.46
C ILE A 41 -13.61 0.40 -11.50
N GLY A 42 -14.28 0.41 -10.35
CA GLY A 42 -15.68 -0.01 -10.24
C GLY A 42 -16.69 1.00 -10.76
N GLY A 43 -16.39 2.32 -10.61
CA GLY A 43 -17.32 3.40 -10.97
C GLY A 43 -18.65 3.27 -10.24
N ASP A 44 -19.76 3.53 -10.96
CA ASP A 44 -21.12 3.49 -10.39
C ASP A 44 -21.64 2.06 -10.14
N ARG A 45 -20.88 1.04 -10.53
CA ARG A 45 -21.27 -0.36 -10.35
C ARG A 45 -20.82 -0.95 -9.02
N VAL A 46 -20.09 -0.17 -8.22
CA VAL A 46 -19.61 -0.57 -6.87
C VAL A 46 -20.05 0.45 -5.82
N ALA A 47 -20.20 -0.01 -4.58
CA ALA A 47 -20.39 0.84 -3.41
C ALA A 47 -19.17 0.65 -2.50
N VAL A 48 -18.23 1.59 -2.54
CA VAL A 48 -16.98 1.52 -1.79
C VAL A 48 -17.14 2.23 -0.45
N GLU A 49 -16.90 1.49 0.63
CA GLU A 49 -16.77 2.02 1.99
C GLU A 49 -15.30 1.89 2.41
N SER A 50 -14.55 3.00 2.40
CA SER A 50 -13.21 3.05 2.95
C SER A 50 -13.28 3.34 4.44
N VAL A 51 -12.54 2.56 5.23
CA VAL A 51 -12.44 2.81 6.67
C VAL A 51 -11.68 4.12 6.88
N ALA A 52 -12.34 5.07 7.56
CA ALA A 52 -11.75 6.38 7.82
C ALA A 52 -10.81 6.28 9.01
N ILE A 53 -9.51 6.33 8.74
CA ILE A 53 -8.47 6.56 9.74
C ILE A 53 -8.13 8.04 9.68
N SER A 54 -8.06 8.71 10.87
CA SER A 54 -7.68 10.12 10.91
C SER A 54 -6.28 10.31 10.32
N PRO A 55 -6.07 11.27 9.40
CA PRO A 55 -4.74 11.54 8.85
C PRO A 55 -3.69 11.93 9.90
N ASP A 56 -4.13 12.39 11.08
CA ASP A 56 -3.27 12.79 12.19
C ASP A 56 -3.10 11.69 13.26
N ALA A 57 -3.71 10.52 13.06
CA ALA A 57 -3.62 9.39 13.98
C ALA A 57 -2.63 8.35 13.45
N ASP A 58 -1.97 7.66 14.38
CA ASP A 58 -1.20 6.47 14.06
C ASP A 58 -2.15 5.35 13.61
N PRO A 59 -2.01 4.83 12.37
CA PRO A 59 -2.89 3.77 11.88
C PRO A 59 -2.77 2.44 12.65
N HIS A 60 -1.64 2.19 13.30
CA HIS A 60 -1.41 0.98 14.11
C HIS A 60 -2.28 0.94 15.37
N ASP A 61 -2.68 2.11 15.90
CA ASP A 61 -3.56 2.24 17.08
C ASP A 61 -5.06 2.16 16.71
N PHE A 62 -5.40 1.88 15.47
CA PHE A 62 -6.79 1.92 15.01
C PHE A 62 -7.65 0.80 15.62
N ALA A 63 -8.73 1.18 16.30
CA ALA A 63 -9.76 0.27 16.79
C ALA A 63 -11.08 0.46 16.01
N PRO A 64 -11.49 -0.53 15.19
CA PRO A 64 -12.66 -0.37 14.32
C PRO A 64 -13.95 -0.26 15.14
N PRO A 65 -14.83 0.73 14.83
CA PRO A 65 -16.14 0.81 15.45
C PRO A 65 -17.08 -0.31 14.96
N PRO A 66 -18.17 -0.63 15.72
CA PRO A 66 -19.10 -1.70 15.32
C PRO A 66 -19.77 -1.53 13.96
N SER A 67 -19.77 -0.30 13.39
CA SER A 67 -20.24 -0.05 12.02
C SER A 67 -19.37 -0.71 10.98
N VAL A 68 -18.04 -0.65 11.15
CA VAL A 68 -17.07 -1.30 10.26
C VAL A 68 -17.24 -2.82 10.28
N ALA A 69 -17.44 -3.42 11.46
CA ALA A 69 -17.71 -4.86 11.55
C ALA A 69 -18.96 -5.28 10.77
N ARG A 70 -20.03 -4.44 10.79
CA ARG A 70 -21.22 -4.70 9.98
C ARG A 70 -20.97 -4.55 8.50
N ALA A 71 -20.27 -3.48 8.09
CA ALA A 71 -19.91 -3.27 6.70
C ALA A 71 -19.07 -4.44 6.15
N VAL A 72 -18.08 -4.90 6.92
CA VAL A 72 -17.28 -6.08 6.55
C VAL A 72 -18.15 -7.34 6.45
N ALA A 73 -19.14 -7.53 7.34
CA ALA A 73 -20.05 -8.68 7.27
C ALA A 73 -20.92 -8.68 6.01
N ASP A 74 -21.33 -7.50 5.53
CA ASP A 74 -22.21 -7.29 4.39
C ASP A 74 -21.44 -7.16 3.06
N ALA A 75 -20.09 -7.02 3.08
CA ALA A 75 -19.27 -6.83 1.89
C ALA A 75 -19.18 -8.10 1.03
N GLU A 76 -19.24 -7.94 -0.29
CA GLU A 76 -18.89 -8.98 -1.27
C GLU A 76 -17.39 -9.02 -1.57
N ILE A 77 -16.73 -7.86 -1.49
CA ILE A 77 -15.28 -7.74 -1.66
C ILE A 77 -14.71 -6.96 -0.49
N VAL A 78 -13.61 -7.45 0.07
CA VAL A 78 -12.79 -6.73 1.05
C VAL A 78 -11.40 -6.54 0.48
N ILE A 79 -10.87 -5.34 0.60
CA ILE A 79 -9.50 -4.99 0.22
C ILE A 79 -8.73 -4.61 1.47
N MET A 80 -7.59 -5.24 1.68
CA MET A 80 -6.71 -5.02 2.81
C MET A 80 -5.25 -4.98 2.38
N ASN A 81 -4.42 -4.34 3.18
CA ASN A 81 -2.98 -4.25 2.93
C ASN A 81 -2.28 -5.59 3.20
N GLY A 82 -2.60 -6.24 4.31
CA GLY A 82 -1.90 -7.43 4.79
C GLY A 82 -0.59 -7.11 5.52
N LEU A 83 0.25 -8.13 5.71
CA LEU A 83 1.50 -8.05 6.50
C LEU A 83 1.31 -7.48 7.91
N ASP A 84 0.20 -7.83 8.56
CA ASP A 84 -0.13 -7.40 9.93
C ASP A 84 -0.36 -5.88 10.10
N TYR A 85 -0.39 -5.11 8.99
CA TYR A 85 -0.65 -3.67 9.03
C TYR A 85 -2.07 -3.35 9.45
N ASP A 86 -3.04 -4.04 8.87
CA ASP A 86 -4.48 -3.93 9.12
C ASP A 86 -5.02 -5.19 9.82
N HIS A 87 -4.27 -5.71 10.78
CA HIS A 87 -4.61 -6.87 11.61
C HIS A 87 -6.05 -6.84 12.18
N TRP A 88 -6.59 -5.64 12.48
CA TRP A 88 -7.99 -5.48 12.89
C TRP A 88 -8.98 -5.96 11.80
N MET A 89 -8.62 -5.84 10.51
CA MET A 89 -9.44 -6.33 9.40
C MET A 89 -9.46 -7.86 9.36
N GLU A 90 -8.31 -8.50 9.59
CA GLU A 90 -8.21 -9.96 9.69
C GLU A 90 -9.12 -10.49 10.79
N GLN A 91 -9.10 -9.85 11.97
CA GLN A 91 -9.97 -10.22 13.09
C GLN A 91 -11.47 -10.08 12.74
N LEU A 92 -11.87 -9.03 12.02
CA LEU A 92 -13.24 -8.86 11.58
C LEU A 92 -13.65 -9.91 10.55
N LEU A 93 -12.74 -10.27 9.63
CA LEU A 93 -12.97 -11.33 8.65
C LEU A 93 -13.14 -12.70 9.32
N GLU A 94 -12.30 -13.02 10.30
CA GLU A 94 -12.40 -14.25 11.08
C GLU A 94 -13.70 -14.33 11.92
N ALA A 95 -14.15 -13.20 12.45
CA ALA A 95 -15.38 -13.12 13.26
C ALA A 95 -16.66 -13.10 12.42
N SER A 96 -16.58 -12.94 11.09
CA SER A 96 -17.73 -12.82 10.21
C SER A 96 -18.01 -14.14 9.45
N ASP A 97 -19.29 -14.57 9.39
CA ASP A 97 -19.73 -15.80 8.72
C ASP A 97 -19.76 -15.72 7.16
N GLY A 98 -19.13 -14.72 6.56
CA GLY A 98 -19.18 -14.44 5.11
C GLY A 98 -18.49 -15.51 4.26
N THR A 99 -19.21 -16.56 3.83
CA THR A 99 -18.65 -17.70 3.06
C THR A 99 -18.40 -17.43 1.58
N ASN A 100 -18.94 -16.35 1.02
CA ASN A 100 -18.85 -16.03 -0.42
C ASN A 100 -18.07 -14.73 -0.71
N ARG A 101 -17.43 -14.13 0.29
CA ARG A 101 -16.66 -12.90 0.15
C ARG A 101 -15.33 -13.16 -0.54
N VAL A 102 -14.94 -12.26 -1.43
CA VAL A 102 -13.59 -12.22 -1.99
C VAL A 102 -12.74 -11.26 -1.15
N VAL A 103 -11.58 -11.72 -0.71
CA VAL A 103 -10.60 -10.88 -0.02
C VAL A 103 -9.42 -10.64 -0.97
N LEU A 104 -9.14 -9.37 -1.27
CA LEU A 104 -7.96 -8.94 -1.99
C LEU A 104 -6.95 -8.42 -0.96
N ASP A 105 -6.02 -9.27 -0.61
CA ASP A 105 -4.87 -8.99 0.26
C ASP A 105 -3.71 -8.53 -0.62
N VAL A 106 -3.33 -7.25 -0.50
CA VAL A 106 -2.29 -6.65 -1.35
C VAL A 106 -0.94 -7.32 -1.14
N ALA A 107 -0.59 -7.70 0.10
CA ALA A 107 0.64 -8.42 0.38
C ALA A 107 0.72 -9.75 -0.38
N ALA A 108 -0.39 -10.50 -0.40
CA ALA A 108 -0.48 -11.74 -1.16
C ALA A 108 -0.40 -11.50 -2.68
N LEU A 109 -1.00 -10.41 -3.18
CA LEU A 109 -0.99 -10.06 -4.61
C LEU A 109 0.42 -9.76 -5.13
N VAL A 110 1.25 -9.11 -4.33
CA VAL A 110 2.64 -8.78 -4.70
C VAL A 110 3.65 -9.83 -4.25
N GLY A 111 3.20 -10.87 -3.54
CA GLY A 111 4.08 -11.92 -3.02
C GLY A 111 5.03 -11.43 -1.94
N ALA A 112 4.60 -10.47 -1.12
CA ALA A 112 5.38 -9.94 -0.02
C ALA A 112 5.62 -11.03 1.04
N GLU A 113 6.85 -11.05 1.62
CA GLU A 113 7.26 -12.05 2.60
C GLU A 113 6.78 -11.67 4.01
N GLU A 114 6.39 -12.66 4.81
CA GLU A 114 6.02 -12.46 6.21
C GLU A 114 7.16 -11.76 6.99
N GLY A 115 6.81 -10.75 7.79
CA GLY A 115 7.77 -9.90 8.50
C GLY A 115 8.51 -8.88 7.62
N GLY A 116 8.11 -8.73 6.35
CA GLY A 116 8.57 -7.67 5.46
C GLY A 116 8.04 -6.29 5.86
N ASN A 117 8.40 -5.27 5.07
CA ASN A 117 7.90 -3.91 5.27
C ASN A 117 6.41 -3.82 4.89
N PRO A 118 5.49 -3.50 5.84
CA PRO A 118 4.06 -3.49 5.56
C PRO A 118 3.57 -2.27 4.76
N HIS A 119 4.38 -1.26 4.53
CA HIS A 119 3.98 -0.01 3.84
C HIS A 119 3.89 -0.20 2.32
N LEU A 120 3.07 -1.18 1.89
CA LEU A 120 3.01 -1.67 0.51
C LEU A 120 2.54 -0.62 -0.50
N TRP A 121 1.79 0.39 -0.09
CA TRP A 121 1.38 1.48 -0.99
C TRP A 121 2.54 2.34 -1.50
N TYR A 122 3.72 2.24 -0.87
CA TYR A 122 4.96 2.83 -1.34
C TYR A 122 5.74 1.93 -2.31
N ASP A 123 5.33 0.67 -2.50
CA ASP A 123 5.83 -0.19 -3.55
C ASP A 123 5.10 0.13 -4.87
N PRO A 124 5.81 0.56 -5.94
CA PRO A 124 5.19 0.90 -7.22
C PRO A 124 4.39 -0.23 -7.88
N ASP A 125 4.65 -1.48 -7.52
CA ASP A 125 3.98 -2.65 -8.09
C ASP A 125 2.65 -2.98 -7.38
N SER A 126 2.43 -2.49 -6.15
CA SER A 126 1.27 -2.85 -5.32
C SER A 126 -0.06 -2.36 -5.89
N VAL A 127 -0.15 -1.09 -6.23
CA VAL A 127 -1.40 -0.51 -6.75
C VAL A 127 -1.77 -1.06 -8.13
N PRO A 128 -0.83 -1.23 -9.09
CA PRO A 128 -1.12 -1.94 -10.34
C PRO A 128 -1.61 -3.38 -10.14
N ALA A 129 -1.02 -4.13 -9.21
CA ALA A 129 -1.42 -5.51 -8.90
C ALA A 129 -2.85 -5.55 -8.35
N LEU A 130 -3.17 -4.66 -7.39
CA LEU A 130 -4.53 -4.52 -6.85
C LEU A 130 -5.54 -4.16 -7.95
N ALA A 131 -5.25 -3.16 -8.77
CA ALA A 131 -6.14 -2.71 -9.85
C ALA A 131 -6.45 -3.85 -10.83
N GLY A 132 -5.45 -4.65 -11.21
CA GLY A 132 -5.62 -5.82 -12.08
C GLY A 132 -6.45 -6.93 -11.42
N ALA A 133 -6.17 -7.27 -10.16
CA ALA A 133 -6.90 -8.28 -9.42
C ALA A 133 -8.37 -7.87 -9.19
N LEU A 134 -8.60 -6.61 -8.85
CA LEU A 134 -9.95 -6.07 -8.67
C LEU A 134 -10.75 -6.09 -9.97
N THR A 135 -10.13 -5.69 -11.10
CA THR A 135 -10.76 -5.74 -12.44
C THR A 135 -11.22 -7.17 -12.77
N ALA A 136 -10.37 -8.16 -12.54
CA ALA A 136 -10.71 -9.56 -12.75
C ALA A 136 -11.83 -10.03 -11.83
N THR A 137 -11.81 -9.65 -10.56
CA THR A 137 -12.84 -9.98 -9.56
C THR A 137 -14.19 -9.39 -9.93
N LEU A 138 -14.24 -8.10 -10.27
CA LEU A 138 -15.46 -7.41 -10.68
C LEU A 138 -16.02 -7.98 -11.98
N SER A 139 -15.17 -8.28 -12.98
CA SER A 139 -15.59 -8.89 -14.23
C SER A 139 -16.17 -10.29 -14.04
N ALA A 140 -15.71 -11.04 -13.04
CA ALA A 140 -16.26 -12.35 -12.70
C ALA A 140 -17.60 -12.24 -11.96
N ALA A 141 -17.75 -11.27 -11.06
CA ALA A 141 -18.98 -11.03 -10.30
C ALA A 141 -20.08 -10.40 -11.15
N ASP A 142 -19.73 -9.49 -12.05
CA ASP A 142 -20.63 -8.75 -12.94
C ASP A 142 -20.10 -8.78 -14.39
N PRO A 143 -20.36 -9.87 -15.16
CA PRO A 143 -19.90 -10.02 -16.53
C PRO A 143 -20.44 -8.95 -17.50
N GLU A 144 -21.58 -8.34 -17.20
CA GLU A 144 -22.14 -7.26 -18.02
C GLU A 144 -21.33 -5.97 -17.94
N GLY A 145 -20.67 -5.71 -16.81
CA GLY A 145 -19.78 -4.59 -16.55
C GLY A 145 -18.33 -4.78 -17.02
N ALA A 146 -17.95 -6.01 -17.41
CA ALA A 146 -16.55 -6.38 -17.66
C ALA A 146 -15.80 -5.42 -18.61
N ALA A 147 -16.44 -5.01 -19.72
CA ALA A 147 -15.82 -4.09 -20.66
C ALA A 147 -15.57 -2.68 -20.09
N GLU A 148 -16.43 -2.23 -19.16
CA GLU A 148 -16.28 -0.96 -18.46
C GLU A 148 -15.14 -1.02 -17.45
N TYR A 149 -15.04 -2.10 -16.67
CA TYR A 149 -13.93 -2.32 -15.71
C TYR A 149 -12.59 -2.36 -16.43
N GLU A 150 -12.49 -3.07 -17.55
CA GLU A 150 -11.28 -3.14 -18.37
C GLU A 150 -10.89 -1.77 -18.95
N SER A 151 -11.87 -0.95 -19.38
CA SER A 151 -11.61 0.40 -19.85
C SER A 151 -11.06 1.30 -18.74
N ARG A 152 -11.72 1.28 -17.55
CA ARG A 152 -11.30 2.07 -16.40
C ARG A 152 -9.94 1.62 -15.86
N PHE A 153 -9.64 0.31 -15.90
CA PHE A 153 -8.31 -0.20 -15.55
C PHE A 153 -7.22 0.38 -16.45
N LYS A 154 -7.46 0.48 -17.76
CA LYS A 154 -6.49 1.11 -18.68
C LYS A 154 -6.28 2.58 -18.37
N ASP A 155 -7.38 3.31 -18.17
CA ASP A 155 -7.30 4.73 -17.83
C ASP A 155 -6.55 4.95 -16.50
N TYR A 156 -6.78 4.08 -15.52
CA TYR A 156 -6.08 4.13 -14.24
C TYR A 156 -4.59 3.80 -14.40
N ALA A 157 -4.26 2.76 -15.16
CA ALA A 157 -2.86 2.39 -15.44
C ALA A 157 -2.12 3.52 -16.19
N GLU A 158 -2.79 4.23 -17.11
CA GLU A 158 -2.22 5.41 -17.77
C GLU A 158 -1.94 6.55 -16.77
N SER A 159 -2.79 6.71 -15.74
CA SER A 159 -2.56 7.73 -14.70
C SER A 159 -1.32 7.46 -13.84
N LEU A 160 -0.87 6.20 -13.73
CA LEU A 160 0.35 5.81 -13.02
C LEU A 160 1.64 6.05 -13.81
N GLU A 161 1.53 6.34 -15.12
CA GLU A 161 2.72 6.50 -15.97
C GLU A 161 3.57 7.70 -15.58
N GLU A 162 2.97 8.82 -15.17
CA GLU A 162 3.71 9.99 -14.67
C GLU A 162 4.49 9.65 -13.39
N LEU A 163 3.89 8.87 -12.49
CA LEU A 163 4.53 8.39 -11.28
C LEU A 163 5.75 7.51 -11.60
N ASN A 164 5.59 6.54 -12.52
CA ASN A 164 6.65 5.66 -12.95
C ASN A 164 7.82 6.42 -13.60
N GLN A 165 7.52 7.41 -14.43
CA GLN A 165 8.53 8.29 -15.04
C GLN A 165 9.28 9.10 -13.98
N LYS A 166 8.58 9.60 -12.97
CA LYS A 166 9.20 10.32 -11.85
C LYS A 166 10.13 9.43 -11.04
N ILE A 167 9.69 8.21 -10.70
CA ILE A 167 10.53 7.20 -10.02
C ILE A 167 11.80 6.92 -10.83
N ALA A 168 11.65 6.63 -12.12
CA ALA A 168 12.77 6.38 -13.00
C ALA A 168 13.76 7.57 -13.04
N SER A 169 13.25 8.78 -13.18
CA SER A 169 14.06 10.01 -13.20
C SER A 169 14.84 10.22 -11.90
N VAL A 170 14.23 10.03 -10.74
CA VAL A 170 14.91 10.17 -9.44
C VAL A 170 15.98 9.07 -9.30
N ARG A 171 15.64 7.84 -9.64
CA ARG A 171 16.57 6.71 -9.60
C ARG A 171 17.81 6.95 -10.49
N ASP A 172 17.62 7.41 -11.72
CA ASP A 172 18.71 7.65 -12.66
C ASP A 172 19.72 8.67 -12.16
N HIS A 173 19.27 9.65 -11.34
CA HIS A 173 20.14 10.71 -10.83
C HIS A 173 20.74 10.40 -9.45
N TYR A 174 20.06 9.61 -8.61
CA TYR A 174 20.38 9.51 -7.18
C TYR A 174 20.55 8.07 -6.66
N ALA A 175 20.48 7.04 -7.52
CA ALA A 175 20.69 5.66 -7.09
C ALA A 175 22.04 5.50 -6.36
N GLY A 176 22.00 4.72 -5.27
CA GLY A 176 23.18 4.49 -4.42
C GLY A 176 23.38 5.54 -3.32
N THR A 177 22.61 6.64 -3.33
CA THR A 177 22.67 7.66 -2.25
C THR A 177 22.20 7.08 -0.92
N GLU A 178 22.98 7.31 0.14
CA GLU A 178 22.67 6.86 1.48
C GLU A 178 21.72 7.86 2.18
N VAL A 179 20.67 7.34 2.78
CA VAL A 179 19.62 8.08 3.46
C VAL A 179 19.25 7.39 4.78
N VAL A 180 18.59 8.07 5.67
CA VAL A 180 18.02 7.51 6.90
C VAL A 180 16.52 7.79 6.97
N ALA A 181 15.83 7.04 7.81
CA ALA A 181 14.41 7.25 8.08
C ALA A 181 14.10 7.07 9.56
N SER A 182 13.07 7.75 10.07
CA SER A 182 12.58 7.52 11.43
C SER A 182 11.89 6.15 11.57
N GLU A 183 11.23 5.72 10.48
CA GLU A 183 10.53 4.45 10.35
C GLU A 183 10.61 3.93 8.91
N PRO A 184 10.29 2.66 8.64
CA PRO A 184 10.44 2.09 7.29
C PRO A 184 9.32 2.51 6.30
N VAL A 185 8.53 3.55 6.62
CA VAL A 185 7.35 3.99 5.84
C VAL A 185 7.68 4.19 4.35
N PHE A 186 8.71 4.96 4.04
CA PHE A 186 9.15 5.23 2.66
C PHE A 186 10.11 4.18 2.11
N GLY A 187 10.36 3.10 2.85
CA GLY A 187 11.43 2.13 2.54
C GLY A 187 11.30 1.48 1.18
N LEU A 188 10.10 1.00 0.81
CA LEU A 188 9.84 0.35 -0.48
C LEU A 188 10.00 1.33 -1.66
N MET A 189 9.54 2.56 -1.51
CA MET A 189 9.79 3.61 -2.52
C MET A 189 11.28 3.97 -2.59
N ALA A 190 11.98 4.08 -1.45
CA ALA A 190 13.42 4.31 -1.44
C ALA A 190 14.19 3.20 -2.17
N GLU A 191 13.77 1.94 -2.03
CA GLU A 191 14.30 0.80 -2.78
C GLU A 191 14.04 0.96 -4.29
N ALA A 192 12.81 1.29 -4.69
CA ALA A 192 12.46 1.56 -6.08
C ALA A 192 13.27 2.70 -6.70
N LEU A 193 13.65 3.70 -5.89
CA LEU A 193 14.54 4.80 -6.26
C LEU A 193 16.02 4.41 -6.25
N GLY A 194 16.35 3.18 -5.82
CA GLY A 194 17.74 2.71 -5.69
C GLY A 194 18.53 3.41 -4.58
N LEU A 195 17.88 4.04 -3.63
CA LEU A 195 18.50 4.65 -2.45
C LEU A 195 18.95 3.56 -1.46
N LYS A 196 19.94 3.87 -0.64
CA LYS A 196 20.41 2.99 0.43
C LYS A 196 19.93 3.52 1.76
N VAL A 197 18.92 2.89 2.31
CA VAL A 197 18.38 3.25 3.63
C VAL A 197 19.26 2.65 4.71
N LEU A 198 19.81 3.51 5.59
CA LEU A 198 20.63 3.15 6.72
C LEU A 198 19.79 3.08 8.01
N GLY A 199 20.28 2.39 9.04
CA GLY A 199 19.67 2.39 10.36
C GLY A 199 18.41 1.53 10.47
N ALA A 200 18.30 0.41 9.76
CA ALA A 200 17.13 -0.48 9.77
C ALA A 200 16.73 -0.91 11.19
N ASP A 201 17.69 -1.25 12.08
CA ASP A 201 17.39 -1.67 13.45
C ASP A 201 16.69 -0.55 14.27
N PHE A 202 17.03 0.73 14.00
CA PHE A 202 16.36 1.86 14.63
C PHE A 202 14.92 1.97 14.12
N GLN A 203 14.72 1.95 12.81
CA GLN A 203 13.42 2.09 12.16
C GLN A 203 12.45 0.99 12.60
N HIS A 204 12.90 -0.26 12.60
CA HIS A 204 12.08 -1.39 13.03
C HIS A 204 11.72 -1.32 14.53
N ALA A 205 12.61 -0.79 15.36
CA ALA A 205 12.30 -0.63 16.78
C ALA A 205 11.22 0.43 17.00
N ILE A 206 11.28 1.56 16.29
CA ILE A 206 10.25 2.62 16.36
C ILE A 206 8.91 2.06 15.85
N MET A 207 8.86 1.48 14.65
CA MET A 207 7.65 0.88 14.07
C MET A 207 6.98 -0.16 15.00
N ASN A 208 7.77 -0.94 15.74
CA ASN A 208 7.26 -1.92 16.69
C ASN A 208 7.07 -1.37 18.11
N GLU A 209 7.05 -0.05 18.30
CA GLU A 209 6.90 0.64 19.60
C GLU A 209 7.87 0.15 20.68
N THR A 210 9.08 -0.27 20.26
CA THR A 210 10.13 -0.73 21.15
C THR A 210 11.26 0.28 21.24
N VAL A 211 12.03 0.23 22.34
CA VAL A 211 13.19 1.14 22.51
C VAL A 211 14.35 0.63 21.67
N PRO A 212 14.83 1.40 20.67
CA PRO A 212 16.01 1.03 19.90
C PRO A 212 17.24 0.81 20.79
N ALA A 213 18.13 -0.10 20.39
CA ALA A 213 19.40 -0.28 21.07
C ALA A 213 20.21 1.04 21.06
N ALA A 214 20.89 1.35 22.17
CA ALA A 214 21.68 2.59 22.27
C ALA A 214 22.70 2.76 21.13
N ARG A 215 23.22 1.66 20.60
CA ARG A 215 24.12 1.67 19.44
C ARG A 215 23.37 2.10 18.15
N ALA A 216 22.17 1.56 17.91
CA ALA A 216 21.38 1.93 16.74
C ALA A 216 21.03 3.45 16.73
N ILE A 217 20.72 4.00 17.92
CA ILE A 217 20.53 5.45 18.10
C ILE A 217 21.81 6.23 17.77
N ALA A 218 22.96 5.79 18.31
CA ALA A 218 24.24 6.48 18.07
C ALA A 218 24.64 6.40 16.57
N ASP A 219 24.50 5.24 15.95
CA ASP A 219 24.90 5.01 14.55
C ASP A 219 24.08 5.89 13.61
N ILE A 220 22.74 5.98 13.76
CA ILE A 220 21.88 6.83 12.90
C ILE A 220 22.13 8.33 13.12
N GLU A 221 22.40 8.77 14.37
CA GLU A 221 22.78 10.16 14.65
C GLU A 221 24.16 10.50 14.03
N ASP A 222 25.12 9.58 14.07
CA ASP A 222 26.43 9.77 13.47
C ASP A 222 26.36 9.81 11.92
N ASP A 223 25.49 8.99 11.32
CA ASP A 223 25.23 9.03 9.86
C ASP A 223 24.68 10.40 9.42
N LEU A 224 23.84 11.05 10.24
CA LEU A 224 23.36 12.40 10.01
C LEU A 224 24.48 13.44 10.23
N ARG A 225 25.16 13.43 11.38
CA ARG A 225 26.19 14.43 11.74
C ARG A 225 27.41 14.39 10.81
N SER A 226 27.79 13.23 10.32
CA SER A 226 28.89 13.07 9.39
C SER A 226 28.54 13.48 7.95
N GLY A 227 27.25 13.67 7.64
CA GLY A 227 26.77 13.93 6.28
C GLY A 227 26.78 12.68 5.39
N ARG A 228 26.94 11.49 5.98
CA ARG A 228 26.81 10.22 5.27
C ARG A 228 25.37 10.05 4.79
N ALA A 229 24.40 10.25 5.68
CA ALA A 229 22.99 10.32 5.31
C ALA A 229 22.67 11.67 4.66
N ARG A 230 22.17 11.64 3.43
CA ARG A 230 21.90 12.82 2.60
C ARG A 230 20.50 13.40 2.84
N VAL A 231 19.57 12.59 3.31
CA VAL A 231 18.17 12.96 3.60
C VAL A 231 17.70 12.14 4.78
N LEU A 232 16.89 12.76 5.64
CA LEU A 232 16.06 12.08 6.63
C LEU A 232 14.63 12.00 6.11
N PHE A 233 14.10 10.80 5.94
CA PHE A 233 12.67 10.56 5.80
C PHE A 233 12.04 10.48 7.18
N TYR A 234 11.10 11.36 7.47
CA TYR A 234 10.50 11.50 8.80
C TYR A 234 9.00 11.20 8.72
N ASN A 235 8.55 10.15 9.43
CA ASN A 235 7.12 9.90 9.58
C ASN A 235 6.50 10.99 10.46
N SER A 236 5.66 11.84 9.88
CA SER A 236 5.04 12.95 10.59
C SER A 236 3.83 12.56 11.44
N GLN A 237 3.38 11.31 11.36
CA GLN A 237 2.24 10.79 12.12
C GLN A 237 2.67 10.11 13.43
N VAL A 238 3.94 9.71 13.53
CA VAL A 238 4.53 9.13 14.75
C VAL A 238 5.44 10.14 15.43
N VAL A 239 4.99 10.66 16.57
CA VAL A 239 5.70 11.67 17.35
C VAL A 239 6.08 11.10 18.70
N ASP A 240 7.35 10.80 18.88
CA ASP A 240 7.94 10.34 20.13
C ASP A 240 9.28 11.05 20.39
N PRO A 241 9.82 11.03 21.64
CA PRO A 241 11.05 11.75 21.98
C PRO A 241 12.29 11.33 21.17
N LEU A 242 12.35 10.11 20.62
CA LEU A 242 13.49 9.64 19.82
C LEU A 242 13.40 10.15 18.38
N THR A 243 12.20 10.12 17.80
CA THR A 243 11.97 10.65 16.44
C THR A 243 12.12 12.18 16.42
N GLU A 244 11.64 12.90 17.45
CA GLU A 244 11.88 14.34 17.63
C GLU A 244 13.38 14.67 17.77
N ARG A 245 14.12 13.86 18.53
CA ARG A 245 15.56 14.00 18.66
C ARG A 245 16.29 13.78 17.35
N LEU A 246 15.87 12.77 16.56
CA LEU A 246 16.45 12.51 15.25
C LEU A 246 16.24 13.68 14.30
N LEU A 247 15.03 14.27 14.32
CA LEU A 247 14.70 15.49 13.57
C LEU A 247 15.62 16.66 13.97
N ALA A 248 15.81 16.91 15.27
CA ALA A 248 16.70 17.96 15.75
C ALA A 248 18.16 17.73 15.30
N VAL A 249 18.65 16.51 15.34
CA VAL A 249 20.01 16.16 14.85
C VAL A 249 20.15 16.43 13.36
N ALA A 250 19.14 16.09 12.55
CA ALA A 250 19.16 16.36 11.12
C ALA A 250 19.19 17.88 10.83
N GLU A 251 18.39 18.66 11.57
CA GLU A 251 18.38 20.13 11.47
C GLU A 251 19.72 20.76 11.85
N GLU A 252 20.33 20.33 12.98
CA GLU A 252 21.66 20.78 13.42
C GLU A 252 22.76 20.43 12.38
N ALA A 253 22.66 19.27 11.76
CA ALA A 253 23.59 18.82 10.73
C ALA A 253 23.31 19.44 9.33
N ASN A 254 22.24 20.21 9.17
CA ASN A 254 21.75 20.73 7.91
C ASN A 254 21.44 19.62 6.88
N VAL A 255 20.99 18.45 7.34
CA VAL A 255 20.49 17.37 6.49
C VAL A 255 19.03 17.66 6.16
N PRO A 256 18.66 17.71 4.87
CA PRO A 256 17.27 17.90 4.46
C PRO A 256 16.35 16.84 5.04
N VAL A 257 15.17 17.27 5.48
CA VAL A 257 14.11 16.39 6.00
C VAL A 257 12.97 16.34 4.99
N VAL A 258 12.51 15.13 4.69
CA VAL A 258 11.31 14.87 3.90
C VAL A 258 10.27 14.24 4.81
N ALA A 259 9.18 14.97 5.06
CA ALA A 259 8.05 14.42 5.80
C ALA A 259 7.31 13.40 4.92
N VAL A 260 7.07 12.22 5.45
CA VAL A 260 6.28 11.16 4.83
C VAL A 260 5.08 10.83 5.72
N THR A 261 4.04 10.24 5.14
CA THR A 261 2.81 9.88 5.86
C THR A 261 2.36 8.46 5.48
N GLU A 262 1.69 7.80 6.39
CA GLU A 262 1.06 6.50 6.16
C GLU A 262 -0.35 6.63 5.60
N SER A 263 -1.03 7.72 5.94
CA SER A 263 -2.37 8.03 5.45
C SER A 263 -2.32 9.02 4.30
N MET A 264 -3.16 8.80 3.29
CA MET A 264 -3.29 9.74 2.18
C MET A 264 -3.91 11.06 2.66
N PRO A 265 -3.27 12.21 2.40
CA PRO A 265 -3.80 13.51 2.82
C PRO A 265 -5.16 13.82 2.18
N GLU A 266 -6.02 14.51 2.92
CA GLU A 266 -7.36 14.88 2.46
C GLU A 266 -7.32 15.65 1.14
N GLY A 267 -8.19 15.27 0.20
CA GLY A 267 -8.31 15.91 -1.12
C GLY A 267 -7.20 15.57 -2.11
N LYS A 268 -6.30 14.65 -1.77
CA LYS A 268 -5.29 14.10 -2.69
C LYS A 268 -5.80 12.83 -3.36
N THR A 269 -5.27 12.57 -4.56
CA THR A 269 -5.30 11.26 -5.19
C THR A 269 -4.02 10.50 -4.79
N TYR A 270 -4.05 9.17 -4.92
CA TYR A 270 -2.84 8.35 -4.70
C TYR A 270 -1.65 8.83 -5.52
N VAL A 271 -1.86 9.04 -6.83
CA VAL A 271 -0.80 9.54 -7.74
C VAL A 271 -0.30 10.91 -7.29
N GLY A 272 -1.21 11.84 -6.97
CA GLY A 272 -0.84 13.18 -6.52
C GLY A 272 -0.07 13.17 -5.21
N TRP A 273 -0.45 12.30 -4.25
CA TRP A 273 0.29 12.11 -3.01
C TRP A 273 1.69 11.57 -3.24
N MET A 274 1.83 10.50 -4.04
CA MET A 274 3.14 9.93 -4.36
C MET A 274 4.04 10.89 -5.13
N LEU A 275 3.50 11.67 -6.07
CA LEU A 275 4.26 12.70 -6.80
C LEU A 275 4.77 13.81 -5.87
N ASP A 276 3.95 14.28 -4.92
CA ASP A 276 4.37 15.27 -3.93
C ASP A 276 5.56 14.75 -3.09
N GLN A 277 5.51 13.48 -2.66
CA GLN A 277 6.58 12.82 -1.91
C GLN A 277 7.86 12.71 -2.75
N LEU A 278 7.74 12.34 -4.01
CA LEU A 278 8.88 12.22 -4.94
C LEU A 278 9.49 13.59 -5.29
N ASP A 279 8.68 14.63 -5.42
CA ASP A 279 9.15 16.00 -5.66
C ASP A 279 9.92 16.54 -4.44
N ALA A 280 9.40 16.32 -3.24
CA ALA A 280 10.09 16.65 -2.00
C ALA A 280 11.41 15.89 -1.87
N THR A 281 11.41 14.59 -2.19
CA THR A 281 12.60 13.73 -2.19
C THR A 281 13.66 14.21 -3.19
N ALA A 282 13.27 14.47 -4.44
CA ALA A 282 14.19 14.97 -5.47
C ALA A 282 14.80 16.32 -5.09
N LYS A 283 13.99 17.22 -4.51
CA LYS A 283 14.45 18.52 -4.02
C LYS A 283 15.45 18.39 -2.87
N ALA A 284 15.18 17.50 -1.92
CA ALA A 284 16.06 17.24 -0.77
C ALA A 284 17.41 16.65 -1.23
N LEU A 285 17.38 15.65 -2.13
CA LEU A 285 18.58 15.03 -2.70
C LEU A 285 19.41 16.02 -3.51
N ALA A 286 18.79 16.95 -4.24
CA ALA A 286 19.48 17.99 -5.01
C ALA A 286 20.12 19.07 -4.14
N ALA A 287 19.57 19.36 -2.95
CA ALA A 287 20.07 20.39 -2.04
C ALA A 287 21.41 20.02 -1.37
N THR A 288 21.75 18.72 -1.34
CA THR A 288 22.96 18.23 -0.68
C THR A 288 24.07 18.05 -1.72
N PRO A 289 25.25 18.72 -1.61
CA PRO A 289 26.35 18.59 -2.59
C PRO A 289 26.80 17.14 -2.74
N ALA A 290 27.10 16.70 -3.97
CA ALA A 290 27.77 15.41 -4.18
C ALA A 290 29.15 15.44 -3.50
N THR A 291 29.41 14.49 -2.60
CA THR A 291 30.73 14.31 -1.97
C THR A 291 31.72 13.65 -2.93
#